data_0cf8cc380e8a98c87db895f7453cbd57
#
_entry.id   0cf8cc380e8a98c87db895f7453cbd57
#
_cell.length_a   1.000
_cell.length_b   1.000
_cell.length_c   1.000
_cell.angle_alpha   90.00
_cell.angle_beta   90.00
_cell.angle_gamma   90.00
#
_symmetry.space_group_name_H-M   'P 1'
#
loop_
_entity.id
_entity.type
_entity.pdbx_description
1 polymer ?
#
loop_
_entity_poly.entity_id
_entity_poly.type
_entity_poly.pdbx_seq_one_letter_code
_entity_poly.pdbx_strand_id
1 'polypeptide(L)'
;GGYDMISKAFFTECKKFNDNSIFINLNNNQIKNKKIYNFKIFQLKKIFETLKINKIKTLLFLGKINRPNLSQIKYDGEIEKYIPILLNSYQQGDGKILLSVLEIFIQNGFRIISPRDVSKSFFFNTEELDKLNSNKDAIDVGKSKKLLNEISKFDNAQAVVCVGGYIIAIEAAEGTDNLLNRVFDVRKNLNQLKFKAGILVKIPKKSQSKLVDLPVIGLNTLRLIKKANLNGIAIYPKHTLIHEKRKVLQYAKKYELKIYDAAQ
;
A
#
# COMPACT_ATOMS: atom_id res chain seq x y z
N GLY A 1 3.48 -12.33 3.04
CA GLY A 1 2.39 -11.41 2.74
C GLY A 1 1.15 -12.09 2.21
N GLY A 2 0.11 -11.31 1.90
CA GLY A 2 -1.08 -11.82 1.22
C GLY A 2 -0.82 -12.09 -0.26
N TYR A 3 -1.43 -13.13 -0.81
CA TYR A 3 -1.30 -13.48 -2.23
C TYR A 3 -2.36 -12.76 -3.07
N ASP A 4 -2.27 -11.45 -3.12
CA ASP A 4 -3.09 -10.56 -3.95
C ASP A 4 -2.47 -10.33 -5.35
N MET A 5 -3.13 -9.52 -6.17
CA MET A 5 -2.69 -9.28 -7.55
C MET A 5 -1.31 -8.62 -7.64
N ILE A 6 -1.01 -7.67 -6.76
CA ILE A 6 0.29 -7.00 -6.76
C ILE A 6 1.40 -7.95 -6.30
N SER A 7 1.15 -8.74 -5.26
CA SER A 7 2.10 -9.73 -4.75
C SER A 7 2.40 -10.84 -5.77
N LYS A 8 1.38 -11.28 -6.53
CA LYS A 8 1.57 -12.22 -7.67
C LYS A 8 2.48 -11.63 -8.74
N ALA A 9 2.24 -10.38 -9.12
CA ALA A 9 3.04 -9.70 -10.12
C ALA A 9 4.52 -9.58 -9.69
N PHE A 10 4.76 -9.18 -8.43
CA PHE A 10 6.12 -9.14 -7.87
C PHE A 10 6.75 -10.52 -7.76
N PHE A 11 6.01 -11.55 -7.38
CA PHE A 11 6.53 -12.91 -7.34
C PHE A 11 6.98 -13.39 -8.73
N THR A 12 6.25 -13.03 -9.76
CA THR A 12 6.63 -13.29 -11.16
C THR A 12 7.93 -12.57 -11.53
N GLU A 13 8.09 -11.30 -11.13
CA GLU A 13 9.34 -10.56 -11.34
C GLU A 13 10.51 -11.18 -10.57
N CYS A 14 10.32 -11.52 -9.29
CA CYS A 14 11.37 -12.19 -8.50
C CYS A 14 11.88 -13.47 -9.18
N LYS A 15 10.99 -14.27 -9.77
CA LYS A 15 11.38 -15.51 -10.49
C LYS A 15 12.22 -15.25 -11.71
N LYS A 16 12.07 -14.11 -12.37
CA LYS A 16 12.91 -13.76 -13.53
C LYS A 16 14.37 -13.53 -13.12
N PHE A 17 14.60 -13.02 -11.90
CA PHE A 17 15.94 -12.77 -11.36
C PHE A 17 16.54 -13.99 -10.66
N ASN A 18 15.70 -14.79 -10.01
CA ASN A 18 16.13 -15.96 -9.27
C ASN A 18 15.02 -17.02 -9.27
N ASP A 19 15.29 -18.11 -9.97
CA ASP A 19 14.35 -19.24 -10.09
C ASP A 19 14.07 -19.93 -8.74
N ASN A 20 14.95 -19.77 -7.76
CA ASN A 20 14.77 -20.27 -6.39
C ASN A 20 13.84 -19.40 -5.53
N SER A 21 13.25 -18.33 -6.10
CA SER A 21 12.28 -17.52 -5.37
C SER A 21 11.08 -18.36 -4.92
N ILE A 22 10.71 -18.19 -3.65
CA ILE A 22 9.51 -18.78 -3.05
C ILE A 22 8.56 -17.70 -2.57
N PHE A 23 7.29 -18.03 -2.42
CA PHE A 23 6.28 -17.16 -1.83
C PHE A 23 5.75 -17.76 -0.53
N ILE A 24 5.75 -16.96 0.54
CA ILE A 24 5.12 -17.32 1.81
C ILE A 24 3.78 -16.59 1.89
N ASN A 25 2.71 -17.36 1.75
CA ASN A 25 1.34 -16.89 1.86
C ASN A 25 0.87 -16.99 3.32
N LEU A 26 0.45 -15.86 3.87
CA LEU A 26 -0.02 -15.72 5.25
C LEU A 26 -1.54 -15.50 5.34
N ASN A 27 -2.25 -15.52 4.21
CA ASN A 27 -3.70 -15.44 4.18
C ASN A 27 -4.33 -16.83 4.37
N ASN A 28 -5.58 -16.85 4.83
CA ASN A 28 -6.32 -18.10 5.09
C ASN A 28 -6.60 -18.92 3.83
N ASN A 29 -6.48 -18.34 2.64
CA ASN A 29 -6.70 -19.07 1.38
C ASN A 29 -5.48 -19.92 1.05
N GLN A 30 -5.65 -21.22 1.02
CA GLN A 30 -4.60 -22.16 0.60
C GLN A 30 -4.38 -22.08 -0.91
N ILE A 31 -3.11 -21.96 -1.29
CA ILE A 31 -2.70 -21.90 -2.69
C ILE A 31 -1.87 -23.13 -3.00
N LYS A 32 -2.33 -23.94 -3.97
CA LYS A 32 -1.62 -25.13 -4.43
C LYS A 32 -0.59 -24.76 -5.50
N ASN A 33 0.67 -24.62 -5.09
CA ASN A 33 1.80 -24.38 -5.99
C ASN A 33 3.10 -24.81 -5.29
N LYS A 34 4.01 -25.49 -5.99
CA LYS A 34 5.27 -26.01 -5.42
C LYS A 34 6.21 -24.96 -4.84
N LYS A 35 6.10 -23.71 -5.30
CA LYS A 35 6.92 -22.56 -4.83
C LYS A 35 6.16 -21.66 -3.85
N ILE A 36 4.94 -22.03 -3.43
CA ILE A 36 4.11 -21.25 -2.51
C ILE A 36 3.86 -22.05 -1.25
N TYR A 37 4.30 -21.53 -0.12
CA TYR A 37 4.11 -22.13 1.20
C TYR A 37 3.03 -21.36 1.95
N ASN A 38 2.05 -22.08 2.49
CA ASN A 38 0.91 -21.49 3.20
C ASN A 38 1.13 -21.65 4.70
N PHE A 39 1.21 -20.57 5.43
CA PHE A 39 1.35 -20.53 6.89
C PHE A 39 0.34 -19.60 7.53
N LYS A 40 0.04 -19.85 8.79
CA LYS A 40 -0.60 -18.83 9.64
C LYS A 40 0.47 -17.84 10.09
N ILE A 41 0.07 -16.57 10.31
CA ILE A 41 0.98 -15.47 10.63
C ILE A 41 1.90 -15.74 11.83
N PHE A 42 1.48 -16.59 12.77
CA PHE A 42 2.22 -16.89 14.00
C PHE A 42 3.03 -18.19 13.94
N GLN A 43 3.15 -18.82 12.78
CA GLN A 43 3.99 -20.01 12.59
C GLN A 43 5.43 -19.62 12.23
N LEU A 44 6.07 -18.74 13.03
CA LEU A 44 7.39 -18.18 12.74
C LEU A 44 8.46 -19.27 12.64
N LYS A 45 8.42 -20.27 13.51
CA LYS A 45 9.36 -21.40 13.45
C LYS A 45 9.32 -22.07 12.08
N LYS A 46 8.13 -22.47 11.61
CA LYS A 46 7.95 -23.10 10.31
C LYS A 46 8.35 -22.19 9.16
N ILE A 47 8.09 -20.88 9.27
CA ILE A 47 8.51 -19.88 8.28
C ILE A 47 10.03 -19.83 8.21
N PHE A 48 10.73 -19.71 9.34
CA PHE A 48 12.19 -19.67 9.40
C PHE A 48 12.83 -20.96 8.87
N GLU A 49 12.32 -22.13 9.28
CA GLU A 49 12.78 -23.42 8.77
C GLU A 49 12.62 -23.50 7.25
N THR A 50 11.45 -23.12 6.72
CA THR A 50 11.19 -23.10 5.28
C THR A 50 12.15 -22.18 4.53
N LEU A 51 12.40 -20.98 5.05
CA LEU A 51 13.35 -20.03 4.47
C LEU A 51 14.78 -20.60 4.49
N LYS A 52 15.20 -21.21 5.58
CA LYS A 52 16.53 -21.84 5.72
C LYS A 52 16.71 -23.03 4.76
N ILE A 53 15.74 -23.95 4.72
CA ILE A 53 15.78 -25.13 3.82
C ILE A 53 15.89 -24.69 2.36
N ASN A 54 15.16 -23.63 1.97
CA ASN A 54 15.22 -23.08 0.62
C ASN A 54 16.39 -22.11 0.41
N LYS A 55 17.31 -21.98 1.37
CA LYS A 55 18.50 -21.09 1.33
C LYS A 55 18.16 -19.64 1.02
N ILE A 56 16.99 -19.16 1.46
CA ILE A 56 16.54 -17.76 1.27
C ILE A 56 17.24 -16.88 2.30
N LYS A 57 17.87 -15.80 1.84
CA LYS A 57 18.53 -14.78 2.68
C LYS A 57 17.90 -13.40 2.53
N THR A 58 17.20 -13.16 1.43
CA THR A 58 16.63 -11.85 1.10
C THR A 58 15.11 -11.95 1.03
N LEU A 59 14.42 -11.01 1.68
CA LEU A 59 12.97 -11.02 1.80
C LEU A 59 12.38 -9.72 1.26
N LEU A 60 11.24 -9.84 0.57
CA LEU A 60 10.37 -8.76 0.17
C LEU A 60 9.02 -8.93 0.85
N PHE A 61 8.58 -7.92 1.60
CA PHE A 61 7.26 -7.93 2.25
C PHE A 61 6.25 -7.21 1.37
N LEU A 62 5.19 -7.91 0.98
CA LEU A 62 4.14 -7.40 0.11
C LEU A 62 2.78 -7.98 0.45
N GLY A 63 1.74 -7.27 0.02
CA GLY A 63 0.36 -7.70 0.14
C GLY A 63 -0.26 -7.42 1.49
N LYS A 64 -1.58 -7.26 1.49
CA LYS A 64 -2.36 -6.99 2.69
C LYS A 64 -2.45 -8.24 3.56
N ILE A 65 -2.23 -8.09 4.84
CA ILE A 65 -2.49 -9.11 5.86
C ILE A 65 -3.60 -8.60 6.76
N ASN A 66 -4.60 -9.43 7.02
CA ASN A 66 -5.64 -9.09 7.98
C ASN A 66 -5.05 -9.07 9.39
N ARG A 67 -5.43 -8.07 10.17
CA ARG A 67 -5.02 -7.95 11.57
C ARG A 67 -5.43 -9.21 12.33
N PRO A 68 -4.46 -9.92 12.93
CA PRO A 68 -4.77 -11.19 13.58
C PRO A 68 -5.53 -10.97 14.89
N ASN A 69 -6.42 -11.89 15.22
CA ASN A 69 -7.03 -11.95 16.55
C ASN A 69 -6.03 -12.62 17.52
N LEU A 70 -5.46 -11.83 18.42
CA LEU A 70 -4.43 -12.28 19.36
C LEU A 70 -4.92 -13.36 20.33
N SER A 71 -6.23 -13.40 20.67
CA SER A 71 -6.79 -14.39 21.58
C SER A 71 -6.86 -15.81 21.01
N GLN A 72 -6.70 -15.98 19.69
CA GLN A 72 -6.78 -17.25 18.98
C GLN A 72 -5.41 -17.82 18.56
N ILE A 73 -4.33 -17.21 19.05
CA ILE A 73 -2.98 -17.59 18.64
C ILE A 73 -2.57 -18.89 19.32
N LYS A 74 -2.25 -19.90 18.48
CA LYS A 74 -1.47 -21.05 18.93
C LYS A 74 0.00 -20.76 18.65
N TYR A 75 0.77 -20.66 19.69
CA TYR A 75 2.20 -20.36 19.65
C TYR A 75 3.01 -21.58 19.19
N ASP A 76 4.09 -21.38 18.46
CA ASP A 76 5.01 -22.42 18.00
C ASP A 76 6.38 -22.37 18.72
N GLY A 77 6.41 -21.90 19.94
CA GLY A 77 7.60 -21.80 20.78
C GLY A 77 8.61 -20.72 20.35
N GLU A 78 8.94 -20.64 19.07
CA GLU A 78 9.84 -19.59 18.56
C GLU A 78 9.22 -18.18 18.64
N ILE A 79 7.91 -18.07 18.55
CA ILE A 79 7.23 -16.78 18.65
C ILE A 79 7.17 -16.24 20.07
N GLU A 80 7.22 -17.13 21.09
CA GLU A 80 7.04 -16.74 22.49
C GLU A 80 7.99 -15.63 22.93
N LYS A 81 9.25 -15.69 22.50
CA LYS A 81 10.26 -14.65 22.79
C LYS A 81 9.95 -13.29 22.17
N TYR A 82 9.10 -13.24 21.12
CA TYR A 82 8.73 -12.00 20.43
C TYR A 82 7.36 -11.47 20.84
N ILE A 83 6.57 -12.25 21.61
CA ILE A 83 5.22 -11.85 22.05
C ILE A 83 5.22 -10.49 22.76
N PRO A 84 6.10 -10.22 23.74
CA PRO A 84 6.09 -8.93 24.42
C PRO A 84 6.27 -7.75 23.47
N ILE A 85 7.18 -7.88 22.49
CA ILE A 85 7.44 -6.85 21.47
C ILE A 85 6.23 -6.67 20.55
N LEU A 86 5.62 -7.76 20.10
CA LEU A 86 4.46 -7.73 19.21
C LEU A 86 3.22 -7.17 19.92
N LEU A 87 2.98 -7.52 21.18
CA LEU A 87 1.86 -6.99 21.98
C LEU A 87 2.00 -5.49 22.21
N ASN A 88 3.19 -5.03 22.59
CA ASN A 88 3.46 -3.60 22.75
C ASN A 88 3.22 -2.84 21.44
N SER A 89 3.72 -3.37 20.32
CA SER A 89 3.54 -2.76 19.00
C SER A 89 2.08 -2.78 18.53
N TYR A 90 1.31 -3.80 18.92
CA TYR A 90 -0.11 -3.93 18.60
C TYR A 90 -0.97 -2.77 19.13
N GLN A 91 -0.61 -2.23 20.28
CA GLN A 91 -1.29 -1.07 20.87
C GLN A 91 -0.91 0.25 20.20
N GLN A 92 0.21 0.29 19.46
CA GLN A 92 0.75 1.50 18.84
C GLN A 92 0.36 1.69 17.37
N GLY A 93 -0.38 0.75 16.77
CA GLY A 93 -0.86 0.82 15.40
C GLY A 93 -0.18 -0.18 14.44
N ASP A 94 -0.76 -0.32 13.25
CA ASP A 94 -0.36 -1.35 12.29
C ASP A 94 1.06 -1.12 11.74
N GLY A 95 1.47 0.14 11.59
CA GLY A 95 2.83 0.49 11.15
C GLY A 95 3.90 0.02 12.13
N LYS A 96 3.65 0.13 13.44
CA LYS A 96 4.57 -0.33 14.48
C LYS A 96 4.68 -1.85 14.52
N ILE A 97 3.55 -2.57 14.40
CA ILE A 97 3.55 -4.04 14.31
C ILE A 97 4.43 -4.48 13.15
N LEU A 98 4.27 -3.85 11.99
CA LEU A 98 5.03 -4.21 10.79
C LEU A 98 6.52 -3.98 10.97
N LEU A 99 6.92 -2.85 11.58
CA LEU A 99 8.32 -2.57 11.91
C LEU A 99 8.91 -3.62 12.86
N SER A 100 8.19 -4.01 13.91
CA SER A 100 8.64 -5.05 14.83
C SER A 100 8.78 -6.41 14.14
N VAL A 101 7.87 -6.74 13.22
CA VAL A 101 8.02 -7.95 12.40
C VAL A 101 9.28 -7.89 11.54
N LEU A 102 9.59 -6.74 10.90
CA LEU A 102 10.82 -6.59 10.13
C LEU A 102 12.07 -6.79 11.00
N GLU A 103 12.09 -6.17 12.18
CA GLU A 103 13.19 -6.31 13.14
C GLU A 103 13.42 -7.77 13.53
N ILE A 104 12.36 -8.54 13.79
CA ILE A 104 12.45 -9.97 14.06
C ILE A 104 13.16 -10.71 12.93
N PHE A 105 12.81 -10.45 11.66
CA PHE A 105 13.46 -11.10 10.52
C PHE A 105 14.92 -10.65 10.35
N ILE A 106 15.23 -9.37 10.55
CA ILE A 106 16.60 -8.83 10.49
C ILE A 106 17.47 -9.46 11.56
N GLN A 107 16.98 -9.57 12.81
CA GLN A 107 17.69 -10.20 13.93
C GLN A 107 17.95 -11.70 13.68
N ASN A 108 17.12 -12.34 12.86
CA ASN A 108 17.32 -13.73 12.44
C ASN A 108 18.17 -13.88 11.16
N GLY A 109 18.87 -12.82 10.74
CA GLY A 109 19.87 -12.84 9.68
C GLY A 109 19.31 -12.66 8.26
N PHE A 110 18.06 -12.21 8.10
CA PHE A 110 17.47 -11.95 6.80
C PHE A 110 17.68 -10.50 6.38
N ARG A 111 18.00 -10.30 5.11
CA ARG A 111 18.05 -8.98 4.47
C ARG A 111 16.66 -8.62 3.94
N ILE A 112 16.16 -7.44 4.29
CA ILE A 112 14.90 -6.91 3.77
C ILE A 112 15.19 -5.95 2.61
N ILE A 113 14.48 -6.13 1.51
CA ILE A 113 14.57 -5.25 0.32
C ILE A 113 13.24 -4.58 0.05
N SER A 114 13.29 -3.42 -0.62
CA SER A 114 12.08 -2.71 -1.03
C SER A 114 11.50 -3.28 -2.33
N PRO A 115 10.21 -3.07 -2.60
CA PRO A 115 9.63 -3.41 -3.89
C PRO A 115 10.36 -2.75 -5.08
N ARG A 116 10.90 -1.55 -4.88
CA ARG A 116 11.62 -0.81 -5.90
C ARG A 116 12.97 -1.45 -6.28
N ASP A 117 13.62 -2.15 -5.33
CA ASP A 117 14.86 -2.89 -5.58
C ASP A 117 14.61 -4.10 -6.49
N VAL A 118 13.39 -4.65 -6.46
CA VAL A 118 12.99 -5.77 -7.34
C VAL A 118 12.62 -5.26 -8.73
N SER A 119 11.75 -4.25 -8.82
CA SER A 119 11.37 -3.73 -10.13
C SER A 119 10.86 -2.29 -10.07
N LYS A 120 11.49 -1.43 -10.86
CA LYS A 120 11.05 -0.04 -11.05
C LYS A 120 9.79 0.06 -11.93
N SER A 121 9.41 -0.99 -12.64
CA SER A 121 8.26 -0.99 -13.55
C SER A 121 6.91 -0.80 -12.84
N PHE A 122 6.87 -1.06 -11.53
CA PHE A 122 5.69 -0.84 -10.68
C PHE A 122 5.59 0.58 -10.12
N PHE A 123 6.43 1.49 -10.57
CA PHE A 123 6.46 2.89 -10.14
C PHE A 123 6.36 3.82 -11.35
N PHE A 124 5.82 5.03 -11.16
CA PHE A 124 5.91 6.03 -12.21
C PHE A 124 7.29 6.66 -12.28
N ASN A 125 7.71 6.97 -13.52
CA ASN A 125 8.79 7.91 -13.78
C ASN A 125 8.23 9.32 -13.80
N THR A 126 9.07 10.32 -13.56
CA THR A 126 8.65 11.74 -13.51
C THR A 126 8.04 12.20 -14.84
N GLU A 127 8.52 11.66 -15.97
CA GLU A 127 8.04 11.98 -17.32
C GLU A 127 6.63 11.42 -17.63
N GLU A 128 6.18 10.43 -16.86
CA GLU A 128 4.84 9.84 -16.98
C GLU A 128 3.78 10.63 -16.19
N LEU A 129 4.19 11.67 -15.46
CA LEU A 129 3.32 12.44 -14.59
C LEU A 129 2.95 13.77 -15.24
N ASP A 130 1.75 14.24 -14.91
CA ASP A 130 1.30 15.58 -15.29
C ASP A 130 1.99 16.66 -14.48
N LYS A 131 2.21 17.84 -15.08
CA LYS A 131 2.67 19.03 -14.36
C LYS A 131 1.53 19.64 -13.57
N LEU A 132 1.78 20.01 -12.32
CA LEU A 132 0.80 20.62 -11.44
C LEU A 132 0.69 22.13 -11.74
N ASN A 133 0.14 22.48 -12.92
CA ASN A 133 0.05 23.85 -13.40
C ASN A 133 -1.28 24.54 -13.02
N SER A 134 -2.28 23.78 -12.55
CA SER A 134 -3.56 24.33 -12.11
C SER A 134 -3.44 24.86 -10.68
N ASN A 135 -3.67 26.19 -10.48
CA ASN A 135 -3.68 26.79 -9.14
C ASN A 135 -4.71 26.11 -8.21
N LYS A 136 -5.87 25.71 -8.73
CA LYS A 136 -6.91 25.01 -7.94
C LYS A 136 -6.43 23.65 -7.47
N ASP A 137 -5.85 22.83 -8.37
CA ASP A 137 -5.34 21.52 -8.03
C ASP A 137 -4.13 21.63 -7.08
N ALA A 138 -3.27 22.65 -7.25
CA ALA A 138 -2.14 22.91 -6.37
C ALA A 138 -2.59 23.24 -4.93
N ILE A 139 -3.65 24.04 -4.77
CA ILE A 139 -4.27 24.33 -3.46
C ILE A 139 -4.80 23.04 -2.83
N ASP A 140 -5.53 22.22 -3.60
CA ASP A 140 -6.10 20.96 -3.13
C ASP A 140 -5.01 19.97 -2.70
N VAL A 141 -3.95 19.81 -3.49
CA VAL A 141 -2.79 18.96 -3.18
C VAL A 141 -2.06 19.48 -1.93
N GLY A 142 -1.76 20.77 -1.88
CA GLY A 142 -1.03 21.39 -0.77
C GLY A 142 -1.77 21.26 0.57
N LYS A 143 -3.08 21.52 0.57
CA LYS A 143 -3.92 21.39 1.78
C LYS A 143 -4.03 19.93 2.24
N SER A 144 -4.23 19.00 1.30
CA SER A 144 -4.28 17.58 1.60
C SER A 144 -2.96 17.04 2.15
N LYS A 145 -1.80 17.46 1.58
CA LYS A 145 -0.47 17.09 2.11
C LYS A 145 -0.28 17.58 3.54
N LYS A 146 -0.61 18.83 3.83
CA LYS A 146 -0.52 19.39 5.19
C LYS A 146 -1.34 18.55 6.16
N LEU A 147 -2.60 18.27 5.84
CA LEU A 147 -3.48 17.47 6.68
C LEU A 147 -2.93 16.07 6.90
N LEU A 148 -2.56 15.34 5.82
CA LEU A 148 -2.01 13.97 5.92
C LEU A 148 -0.73 13.94 6.78
N ASN A 149 0.12 14.96 6.67
CA ASN A 149 1.32 15.08 7.49
C ASN A 149 1.02 15.25 8.98
N GLU A 150 -0.03 16.00 9.33
CA GLU A 150 -0.42 16.22 10.73
C GLU A 150 -1.07 14.97 11.33
N ILE A 151 -1.97 14.30 10.60
CA ILE A 151 -2.66 13.12 11.12
C ILE A 151 -1.81 11.84 11.05
N SER A 152 -0.70 11.86 10.31
CA SER A 152 0.20 10.70 10.21
C SER A 152 0.81 10.27 11.55
N LYS A 153 0.92 11.18 12.52
CA LYS A 153 1.38 10.88 13.89
C LYS A 153 0.47 9.93 14.66
N PHE A 154 -0.80 9.81 14.24
CA PHE A 154 -1.77 8.87 14.80
C PHE A 154 -1.79 7.52 14.07
N ASP A 155 -0.84 7.27 13.18
CA ASP A 155 -0.78 6.10 12.29
C ASP A 155 -2.07 5.88 11.48
N ASN A 156 -2.79 6.96 11.20
CA ASN A 156 -4.07 6.94 10.50
C ASN A 156 -3.96 7.66 9.15
N ALA A 157 -4.82 7.29 8.20
CA ALA A 157 -5.00 7.88 6.87
C ALA A 157 -3.74 7.93 5.98
N GLN A 158 -3.91 7.51 4.74
CA GLN A 158 -2.94 7.68 3.66
C GLN A 158 -3.52 8.46 2.50
N ALA A 159 -4.85 8.69 2.50
CA ALA A 159 -5.54 9.35 1.41
C ALA A 159 -6.54 10.39 1.90
N VAL A 160 -6.63 11.47 1.14
CA VAL A 160 -7.56 12.60 1.38
C VAL A 160 -8.09 13.06 0.03
N VAL A 161 -9.36 13.42 -0.02
CA VAL A 161 -9.96 14.11 -1.16
C VAL A 161 -10.24 15.56 -0.79
N CYS A 162 -9.67 16.47 -1.56
CA CYS A 162 -9.90 17.91 -1.47
C CYS A 162 -10.52 18.42 -2.77
N VAL A 163 -11.49 19.31 -2.66
CA VAL A 163 -12.19 19.93 -3.80
C VAL A 163 -12.31 21.43 -3.55
N GLY A 164 -11.63 22.23 -4.35
CA GLY A 164 -11.65 23.71 -4.25
C GLY A 164 -11.21 24.22 -2.88
N GLY A 165 -10.18 23.60 -2.30
CA GLY A 165 -9.68 23.93 -0.97
C GLY A 165 -10.49 23.34 0.20
N TYR A 166 -11.55 22.58 -0.08
CA TYR A 166 -12.36 21.89 0.94
C TYR A 166 -11.98 20.44 1.05
N ILE A 167 -11.69 19.95 2.25
CA ILE A 167 -11.52 18.52 2.52
C ILE A 167 -12.89 17.86 2.51
N ILE A 168 -13.16 17.05 1.50
CA ILE A 168 -14.43 16.32 1.37
C ILE A 168 -14.43 15.03 2.18
N ALA A 169 -13.29 14.32 2.19
CA ALA A 169 -13.16 13.07 2.93
C ALA A 169 -11.71 12.74 3.26
N ILE A 170 -11.52 12.09 4.40
CA ILE A 170 -10.25 11.56 4.89
C ILE A 170 -10.42 10.04 4.98
N GLU A 171 -9.44 9.28 4.49
CA GLU A 171 -9.40 7.82 4.62
C GLU A 171 -9.27 7.42 6.09
N ALA A 172 -10.03 6.42 6.49
CA ALA A 172 -9.90 5.77 7.78
C ALA A 172 -9.72 4.25 7.57
N ALA A 173 -10.30 3.42 8.42
CA ALA A 173 -10.20 1.96 8.32
C ALA A 173 -10.90 1.38 7.07
N GLU A 174 -11.79 2.15 6.42
CA GLU A 174 -12.53 1.73 5.23
C GLU A 174 -11.67 1.53 3.98
N GLY A 175 -10.51 2.19 3.91
CA GLY A 175 -9.61 2.15 2.77
C GLY A 175 -10.02 3.04 1.59
N THR A 176 -9.12 3.22 0.63
CA THR A 176 -9.23 4.23 -0.45
C THR A 176 -10.46 4.03 -1.35
N ASP A 177 -10.83 2.79 -1.66
CA ASP A 177 -11.96 2.52 -2.56
C ASP A 177 -13.29 2.96 -1.92
N ASN A 178 -13.48 2.67 -0.63
CA ASN A 178 -14.68 3.11 0.10
C ASN A 178 -14.67 4.61 0.39
N LEU A 179 -13.49 5.20 0.65
CA LEU A 179 -13.33 6.66 0.68
C LEU A 179 -13.88 7.30 -0.61
N LEU A 180 -13.46 6.81 -1.79
CA LEU A 180 -13.88 7.36 -3.07
C LEU A 180 -15.38 7.13 -3.34
N ASN A 181 -15.96 6.01 -2.93
CA ASN A 181 -17.41 5.81 -2.99
C ASN A 181 -18.14 6.82 -2.11
N ARG A 182 -17.69 7.04 -0.88
CA ARG A 182 -18.25 8.06 0.02
C ARG A 182 -18.13 9.48 -0.57
N VAL A 183 -17.00 9.81 -1.22
CA VAL A 183 -16.84 11.08 -1.94
C VAL A 183 -17.87 11.22 -3.06
N PHE A 184 -18.10 10.16 -3.84
CA PHE A 184 -19.15 10.16 -4.87
C PHE A 184 -20.52 10.47 -4.27
N ASP A 185 -20.91 9.81 -3.18
CA ASP A 185 -22.21 9.99 -2.54
C ASP A 185 -22.37 11.42 -1.98
N VAL A 186 -21.36 11.94 -1.29
CA VAL A 186 -21.34 13.33 -0.78
C VAL A 186 -21.52 14.33 -1.92
N ARG A 187 -20.73 14.20 -2.99
CA ARG A 187 -20.80 15.11 -4.14
C ARG A 187 -22.13 15.01 -4.91
N LYS A 188 -22.70 13.80 -4.98
CA LYS A 188 -24.04 13.58 -5.56
C LYS A 188 -25.09 14.33 -4.77
N ASN A 189 -25.10 14.18 -3.46
CA ASN A 189 -26.09 14.83 -2.56
C ASN A 189 -25.97 16.36 -2.58
N LEU A 190 -24.77 16.88 -2.78
CA LEU A 190 -24.50 18.33 -2.91
C LEU A 190 -24.66 18.87 -4.36
N ASN A 191 -25.15 18.06 -5.30
CA ASN A 191 -25.25 18.41 -6.73
C ASN A 191 -23.93 18.86 -7.37
N GLN A 192 -22.79 18.41 -6.86
CA GLN A 192 -21.44 18.82 -7.30
C GLN A 192 -20.84 17.92 -8.38
N LEU A 193 -21.51 16.81 -8.75
CA LEU A 193 -21.01 15.91 -9.80
C LEU A 193 -21.10 16.51 -11.22
N LYS A 194 -21.77 17.65 -11.39
CA LYS A 194 -21.82 18.37 -12.68
C LYS A 194 -20.48 18.97 -13.08
N PHE A 195 -19.62 19.25 -12.11
CA PHE A 195 -18.33 19.91 -12.33
C PHE A 195 -17.20 18.94 -12.00
N LYS A 196 -16.29 18.74 -12.95
CA LYS A 196 -15.05 18.00 -12.70
C LYS A 196 -14.12 18.87 -11.86
N ALA A 197 -13.83 18.45 -10.65
CA ALA A 197 -13.00 19.21 -9.70
C ALA A 197 -12.49 18.35 -8.55
N GLY A 198 -11.34 18.73 -8.00
CA GLY A 198 -10.74 18.12 -6.82
C GLY A 198 -9.76 17.00 -7.10
N ILE A 199 -8.92 16.72 -6.13
CA ILE A 199 -7.82 15.75 -6.23
C ILE A 199 -7.89 14.75 -5.08
N LEU A 200 -7.70 13.46 -5.40
CA LEU A 200 -7.30 12.47 -4.42
C LEU A 200 -5.80 12.61 -4.17
N VAL A 201 -5.39 12.91 -2.95
CA VAL A 201 -3.98 12.86 -2.56
C VAL A 201 -3.74 11.59 -1.77
N LYS A 202 -2.83 10.72 -2.26
CA LYS A 202 -2.47 9.47 -1.59
C LYS A 202 -0.96 9.38 -1.44
N ILE A 203 -0.48 9.54 -0.21
CA ILE A 203 0.95 9.56 0.12
C ILE A 203 1.25 8.63 1.30
N PRO A 204 2.49 8.11 1.42
CA PRO A 204 2.87 7.33 2.58
C PRO A 204 2.83 8.17 3.85
N LYS A 205 2.53 7.55 4.98
CA LYS A 205 2.62 8.18 6.30
C LYS A 205 4.08 8.52 6.63
N LYS A 206 4.33 9.56 7.44
CA LYS A 206 5.69 9.97 7.81
C LYS A 206 6.49 8.88 8.54
N SER A 207 5.81 8.09 9.37
CA SER A 207 6.40 6.98 10.14
C SER A 207 6.50 5.68 9.36
N GLN A 208 5.96 5.64 8.13
CA GLN A 208 5.89 4.42 7.34
C GLN A 208 7.26 4.03 6.79
N SER A 209 7.60 2.76 6.93
CA SER A 209 8.83 2.22 6.36
C SER A 209 8.78 2.27 4.82
N LYS A 210 9.83 2.82 4.21
CA LYS A 210 10.00 2.82 2.75
C LYS A 210 10.25 1.41 2.16
N LEU A 211 10.48 0.42 3.03
CA LEU A 211 10.75 -0.97 2.64
C LEU A 211 9.46 -1.79 2.51
N VAL A 212 8.40 -1.39 3.21
CA VAL A 212 7.18 -2.18 3.35
C VAL A 212 5.96 -1.27 3.42
N ASP A 213 4.79 -1.84 3.15
CA ASP A 213 3.49 -1.15 3.26
C ASP A 213 3.38 0.12 2.40
N LEU A 214 3.94 0.09 1.21
CA LEU A 214 3.80 1.22 0.28
C LEU A 214 2.34 1.39 -0.14
N PRO A 215 1.85 2.64 -0.29
CA PRO A 215 0.57 2.90 -0.92
C PRO A 215 0.47 2.21 -2.28
N VAL A 216 -0.69 1.62 -2.57
CA VAL A 216 -0.96 0.99 -3.86
C VAL A 216 -2.10 1.71 -4.55
N ILE A 217 -1.95 1.97 -5.84
CA ILE A 217 -3.04 2.39 -6.73
C ILE A 217 -3.13 1.47 -7.93
N GLY A 218 -4.29 1.44 -8.56
CA GLY A 218 -4.53 0.63 -9.74
C GLY A 218 -5.68 1.19 -10.57
N LEU A 219 -6.08 0.43 -11.58
CA LEU A 219 -7.15 0.82 -12.49
C LEU A 219 -8.47 1.09 -11.75
N ASN A 220 -8.77 0.34 -10.69
CA ASN A 220 -9.99 0.56 -9.89
C ASN A 220 -10.00 1.94 -9.22
N THR A 221 -8.86 2.37 -8.66
CA THR A 221 -8.71 3.71 -8.08
C THR A 221 -9.06 4.79 -9.10
N LEU A 222 -8.54 4.69 -10.34
CA LEU A 222 -8.84 5.66 -11.41
C LEU A 222 -10.33 5.63 -11.83
N ARG A 223 -10.94 4.44 -11.87
CA ARG A 223 -12.38 4.30 -12.13
C ARG A 223 -13.23 5.02 -11.08
N LEU A 224 -12.88 4.88 -9.82
CA LEU A 224 -13.58 5.54 -8.71
C LEU A 224 -13.34 7.05 -8.70
N ILE A 225 -12.15 7.52 -9.02
CA ILE A 225 -11.82 8.94 -9.24
C ILE A 225 -12.71 9.51 -10.34
N LYS A 226 -12.83 8.82 -11.49
CA LYS A 226 -13.73 9.22 -12.56
C LYS A 226 -15.19 9.24 -12.12
N LYS A 227 -15.65 8.18 -11.42
CA LYS A 227 -17.02 8.08 -10.90
C LYS A 227 -17.36 9.27 -10.00
N ALA A 228 -16.43 9.66 -9.13
CA ALA A 228 -16.57 10.81 -8.24
C ALA A 228 -16.38 12.17 -8.94
N ASN A 229 -16.12 12.18 -10.26
CA ASN A 229 -15.85 13.33 -11.09
C ASN A 229 -14.73 14.24 -10.55
N LEU A 230 -13.63 13.61 -10.08
CA LEU A 230 -12.42 14.29 -9.65
C LEU A 230 -11.49 14.56 -10.86
N ASN A 231 -10.62 15.56 -10.77
CA ASN A 231 -9.62 15.87 -11.79
C ASN A 231 -8.54 14.79 -11.89
N GLY A 232 -8.19 14.14 -10.78
CA GLY A 232 -7.13 13.14 -10.77
C GLY A 232 -6.63 12.76 -9.38
N ILE A 233 -5.37 12.37 -9.34
CA ILE A 233 -4.66 11.91 -8.14
C ILE A 233 -3.28 12.54 -8.04
N ALA A 234 -2.84 12.84 -6.81
CA ALA A 234 -1.47 13.21 -6.50
C ALA A 234 -0.83 12.15 -5.58
N ILE A 235 0.37 11.71 -5.92
CA ILE A 235 1.09 10.63 -5.24
C ILE A 235 2.57 10.97 -5.07
N TYR A 236 3.28 10.22 -4.25
CA TYR A 236 4.75 10.18 -4.29
C TYR A 236 5.20 9.05 -5.23
N PRO A 237 5.66 9.36 -6.46
CA PRO A 237 5.89 8.35 -7.51
C PRO A 237 6.93 7.31 -7.13
N LYS A 238 7.94 7.69 -6.33
CA LYS A 238 8.99 6.78 -5.86
C LYS A 238 8.53 5.88 -4.69
N HIS A 239 7.38 6.16 -4.10
CA HIS A 239 6.86 5.49 -2.90
C HIS A 239 5.41 5.01 -3.05
N THR A 240 4.89 4.96 -4.27
CA THR A 240 3.55 4.43 -4.55
C THR A 240 3.64 3.33 -5.59
N LEU A 241 3.14 2.15 -5.25
CA LEU A 241 3.07 1.00 -6.16
C LEU A 241 1.90 1.16 -7.12
N ILE A 242 2.14 0.85 -8.38
CA ILE A 242 1.13 0.96 -9.44
C ILE A 242 0.83 -0.42 -10.01
N HIS A 243 -0.35 -0.94 -9.72
CA HIS A 243 -0.80 -2.18 -10.30
C HIS A 243 -1.31 -1.94 -11.73
N GLU A 244 -0.84 -2.74 -12.71
CA GLU A 244 -1.18 -2.61 -14.13
C GLU A 244 -0.90 -1.19 -14.70
N LYS A 245 0.30 -0.66 -14.45
CA LYS A 245 0.69 0.71 -14.80
C LYS A 245 0.26 1.14 -16.21
N ARG A 246 0.47 0.29 -17.23
CA ARG A 246 0.07 0.61 -18.62
C ARG A 246 -1.43 0.88 -18.74
N LYS A 247 -2.28 0.05 -18.10
CA LYS A 247 -3.73 0.24 -18.12
C LYS A 247 -4.14 1.51 -17.34
N VAL A 248 -3.46 1.81 -16.26
CA VAL A 248 -3.67 3.04 -15.47
C VAL A 248 -3.40 4.26 -16.32
N LEU A 249 -2.25 4.32 -17.01
CA LEU A 249 -1.90 5.43 -17.91
C LEU A 249 -2.87 5.57 -19.10
N GLN A 250 -3.24 4.46 -19.73
CA GLN A 250 -4.22 4.48 -20.83
C GLN A 250 -5.59 4.98 -20.36
N TYR A 251 -6.03 4.56 -19.17
CA TYR A 251 -7.29 5.00 -18.60
C TYR A 251 -7.25 6.48 -18.20
N ALA A 252 -6.18 6.94 -17.59
CA ALA A 252 -5.96 8.34 -17.23
C ALA A 252 -6.05 9.22 -18.51
N LYS A 253 -5.31 8.85 -19.56
CA LYS A 253 -5.35 9.57 -20.85
C LYS A 253 -6.74 9.58 -21.47
N LYS A 254 -7.44 8.41 -21.51
CA LYS A 254 -8.78 8.29 -22.12
C LYS A 254 -9.82 9.19 -21.44
N TYR A 255 -9.73 9.38 -20.12
CA TYR A 255 -10.72 10.15 -19.35
C TYR A 255 -10.16 11.47 -18.81
N GLU A 256 -9.02 11.91 -19.36
CA GLU A 256 -8.36 13.17 -18.99
C GLU A 256 -8.16 13.33 -17.46
N LEU A 257 -7.84 12.21 -16.81
CA LEU A 257 -7.49 12.22 -15.39
C LEU A 257 -6.02 12.56 -15.22
N LYS A 258 -5.72 13.48 -14.32
CA LYS A 258 -4.36 13.91 -14.01
C LYS A 258 -3.69 13.01 -12.97
N ILE A 259 -2.41 12.77 -13.15
CA ILE A 259 -1.57 12.06 -12.16
C ILE A 259 -0.39 12.96 -11.82
N TYR A 260 -0.43 13.57 -10.64
CA TYR A 260 0.55 14.55 -10.18
C TYR A 260 1.61 13.94 -9.25
N ASP A 261 2.81 14.52 -9.29
CA ASP A 261 3.81 14.30 -8.24
C ASP A 261 3.50 15.20 -7.04
N ALA A 262 3.07 14.61 -5.94
CA ALA A 262 2.83 15.33 -4.69
C ALA A 262 4.13 15.72 -3.95
N ALA A 263 5.31 15.33 -4.42
CA ALA A 263 6.58 15.73 -3.83
C ALA A 263 7.05 17.13 -4.29
N GLN A 264 6.44 17.65 -5.36
CA GLN A 264 6.69 19.01 -5.89
C GLN A 264 6.08 20.09 -5.01
#